data_633bd2f75d488cd083c4e7c21a46e473
#
_entry.id   633bd2f75d488cd083c4e7c21a46e473
#
_cell.length_a   1.000
_cell.length_b   1.000
_cell.length_c   1.000
_cell.angle_alpha   90.00
_cell.angle_beta   90.00
_cell.angle_gamma   90.00
#
_symmetry.space_group_name_H-M   'P 1'
#
loop_
_entity.id
_entity.type
_entity.pdbx_description
1 polymer ?
#
loop_
_entity_poly.entity_id
_entity_poly.type
_entity_poly.pdbx_seq_one_letter_code
_entity_poly.pdbx_strand_id
1 'polypeptide(L)'
;VSRPLPNPDIPLYHHALPALEVWLEQMGCQRDEGNICLWHLRQPSWSADVELCVEDISVRWTSNSGGTTQRSFPYSLSRSDVERAIMVGP
;
A
#
# COMPACT_ATOMS: atom_id res chain seq x y z
N VAL A 1 -2.15 -22.55 -3.55
CA VAL A 1 -3.49 -22.03 -3.32
C VAL A 1 -3.38 -20.77 -2.49
N SER A 2 -3.82 -19.66 -3.01
CA SER A 2 -3.80 -18.41 -2.29
C SER A 2 -4.92 -18.38 -1.24
N ARG A 3 -4.61 -17.88 -0.06
CA ARG A 3 -5.62 -17.68 0.97
C ARG A 3 -6.51 -16.50 0.58
N PRO A 4 -7.83 -16.57 0.79
CA PRO A 4 -8.67 -15.41 0.56
C PRO A 4 -8.29 -14.29 1.53
N LEU A 5 -8.31 -13.06 1.05
CA LEU A 5 -8.09 -11.91 1.90
C LEU A 5 -9.30 -11.69 2.82
N PRO A 6 -9.09 -11.15 4.01
CA PRO A 6 -10.19 -10.69 4.84
C PRO A 6 -11.07 -9.68 4.11
N ASN A 7 -12.28 -9.46 4.61
CA ASN A 7 -13.20 -8.49 4.05
C ASN A 7 -12.51 -7.13 3.92
N PRO A 8 -12.57 -6.45 2.76
CA PRO A 8 -11.92 -5.16 2.58
C PRO A 8 -12.45 -4.04 3.49
N ASP A 9 -13.62 -4.22 4.08
CA ASP A 9 -14.17 -3.24 5.03
C ASP A 9 -13.64 -3.41 6.45
N ILE A 10 -12.84 -4.45 6.71
CA ILE A 10 -12.22 -4.67 8.01
C ILE A 10 -10.99 -3.76 8.15
N PRO A 11 -10.77 -3.14 9.32
CA PRO A 11 -9.57 -2.32 9.54
C PRO A 11 -8.28 -3.10 9.29
N LEU A 12 -7.26 -2.40 8.81
CA LEU A 12 -5.99 -3.01 8.45
C LEU A 12 -5.32 -3.74 9.61
N TYR A 13 -5.48 -3.26 10.85
CA TYR A 13 -4.85 -3.92 11.99
C TYR A 13 -5.42 -5.31 12.28
N HIS A 14 -6.54 -5.69 11.67
CA HIS A 14 -7.07 -7.04 11.74
C HIS A 14 -6.48 -7.96 10.68
N HIS A 15 -5.66 -7.44 9.79
CA HIS A 15 -4.99 -8.24 8.76
C HIS A 15 -3.65 -8.72 9.29
N ALA A 16 -3.35 -10.02 9.14
CA ALA A 16 -2.01 -10.51 9.39
C ALA A 16 -1.04 -9.95 8.34
N LEU A 17 0.24 -9.83 8.70
CA LEU A 17 1.23 -9.30 7.75
C LEU A 17 1.24 -10.05 6.42
N PRO A 18 1.18 -11.40 6.35
CA PRO A 18 1.10 -12.07 5.06
C PRO A 18 -0.10 -11.67 4.21
N ALA A 19 -1.24 -11.36 4.85
CA ALA A 19 -2.41 -10.89 4.11
C ALA A 19 -2.18 -9.51 3.51
N LEU A 20 -1.50 -8.62 4.23
CA LEU A 20 -1.15 -7.30 3.69
C LEU A 20 -0.19 -7.43 2.52
N GLU A 21 0.76 -8.36 2.59
CA GLU A 21 1.69 -8.60 1.50
C GLU A 21 0.98 -9.09 0.25
N VAL A 22 0.04 -10.03 0.40
CA VAL A 22 -0.74 -10.52 -0.72
C VAL A 22 -1.58 -9.40 -1.33
N TRP A 23 -2.18 -8.55 -0.50
CA TRP A 23 -2.95 -7.40 -0.96
C TRP A 23 -2.10 -6.45 -1.80
N LEU A 24 -0.89 -6.13 -1.34
CA LEU A 24 0.01 -5.25 -2.08
C LEU A 24 0.42 -5.88 -3.43
N GLU A 25 0.69 -7.18 -3.45
CA GLU A 25 0.99 -7.88 -4.69
C GLU A 25 -0.19 -7.84 -5.67
N GLN A 26 -1.41 -7.99 -5.17
CA GLN A 26 -2.61 -7.93 -6.01
C GLN A 26 -2.83 -6.54 -6.60
N MET A 27 -2.38 -5.49 -5.92
CA MET A 27 -2.41 -4.13 -6.44
C MET A 27 -1.37 -3.88 -7.52
N GLY A 28 -0.42 -4.79 -7.69
CA GLY A 28 0.68 -4.64 -8.64
C GLY A 28 1.96 -4.12 -8.00
N CYS A 29 2.03 -4.06 -6.69
CA CYS A 29 3.24 -3.64 -6.00
C CYS A 29 4.32 -4.71 -6.04
N GLN A 30 5.58 -4.28 -6.03
CA GLN A 30 6.74 -5.17 -5.95
C GLN A 30 7.53 -4.85 -4.70
N ARG A 31 7.94 -5.89 -3.97
CA ARG A 31 8.73 -5.70 -2.75
C ARG A 31 10.12 -5.17 -3.11
N ASP A 32 10.62 -4.24 -2.31
CA ASP A 32 11.97 -3.74 -2.44
C ASP A 32 12.98 -4.84 -2.07
N GLU A 33 14.09 -4.91 -2.79
CA GLU A 33 15.10 -5.95 -2.56
C GLU A 33 15.86 -5.76 -1.24
N GLY A 34 16.04 -4.51 -0.83
CA GLY A 34 16.81 -4.18 0.37
C GLY A 34 15.96 -3.94 1.62
N ASN A 35 14.64 -3.84 1.48
CA ASN A 35 13.75 -3.53 2.60
C ASN A 35 12.46 -4.31 2.46
N ILE A 36 12.25 -5.29 3.35
CA ILE A 36 11.09 -6.18 3.27
C ILE A 36 9.76 -5.47 3.59
N CYS A 37 9.81 -4.28 4.18
CA CYS A 37 8.62 -3.49 4.50
C CYS A 37 8.29 -2.46 3.42
N LEU A 38 9.12 -2.32 2.41
CA LEU A 38 8.94 -1.31 1.38
C LEU A 38 8.46 -1.95 0.08
N TRP A 39 7.43 -1.38 -0.51
CA TRP A 39 6.81 -1.87 -1.74
C TRP A 39 6.71 -0.75 -2.75
N HIS A 40 6.89 -1.07 -4.01
CA HIS A 40 6.88 -0.10 -5.11
C HIS A 40 5.72 -0.39 -6.06
N LEU A 41 4.92 0.65 -6.33
CA LEU A 41 3.81 0.58 -7.28
C LEU A 41 4.11 1.56 -8.42
N ARG A 42 4.05 1.09 -9.67
CA ARG A 42 4.29 1.92 -10.85
C ARG A 42 3.01 2.03 -11.68
N GLN A 43 2.64 3.26 -11.98
CA GLN A 43 1.51 3.57 -12.85
C GLN A 43 1.99 4.42 -14.03
N PRO A 44 1.21 4.51 -15.12
CA PRO A 44 1.65 5.27 -16.31
C PRO A 44 1.98 6.73 -16.02
N SER A 45 1.24 7.39 -15.13
CA SER A 45 1.39 8.81 -14.85
C SER A 45 2.12 9.12 -13.54
N TRP A 46 2.32 8.12 -12.67
CA TRP A 46 2.93 8.32 -11.37
C TRP A 46 3.44 6.99 -10.82
N SER A 47 4.23 7.08 -9.77
CA SER A 47 4.66 5.90 -9.02
C SER A 47 4.44 6.16 -7.53
N ALA A 48 4.40 5.09 -6.73
CA ALA A 48 4.23 5.19 -5.30
C ALA A 48 5.13 4.21 -4.58
N ASP A 49 5.64 4.64 -3.43
CA ASP A 49 6.38 3.79 -2.51
C ASP A 49 5.51 3.60 -1.28
N VAL A 50 5.20 2.36 -0.95
CA VAL A 50 4.35 2.00 0.19
C VAL A 50 5.21 1.32 1.24
N GLU A 51 5.30 1.91 2.42
CA GLU A 51 6.07 1.35 3.52
C GLU A 51 5.15 0.92 4.64
N LEU A 52 5.30 -0.34 5.07
CA LEU A 52 4.54 -0.90 6.18
C LEU A 52 5.26 -0.58 7.48
N CYS A 53 4.85 0.50 8.14
CA CYS A 53 5.41 0.89 9.42
C CYS A 53 4.68 0.21 10.58
N VAL A 54 5.19 0.38 11.81
CA VAL A 54 4.62 -0.28 12.99
C VAL A 54 3.21 0.22 13.29
N GLU A 55 2.97 1.52 13.17
CA GLU A 55 1.71 2.15 13.56
C GLU A 55 0.85 2.57 12.38
N ASP A 56 1.45 2.71 11.19
CA ASP A 56 0.73 3.20 10.02
C ASP A 56 1.37 2.67 8.74
N ILE A 57 0.71 2.97 7.61
CA ILE A 57 1.25 2.74 6.29
C ILE A 57 1.64 4.11 5.73
N SER A 58 2.90 4.27 5.34
CA SER A 58 3.39 5.50 4.74
C SER A 58 3.41 5.33 3.22
N VAL A 59 2.80 6.25 2.50
CA VAL A 59 2.75 6.22 1.03
C VAL A 59 3.33 7.50 0.48
N ARG A 60 4.25 7.36 -0.46
CA ARG A 60 4.90 8.49 -1.12
C ARG A 60 4.67 8.37 -2.62
N TRP A 61 3.91 9.30 -3.19
CA TRP A 61 3.66 9.35 -4.62
C TRP A 61 4.64 10.28 -5.30
N THR A 62 5.12 9.87 -6.46
CA THR A 62 5.96 10.71 -7.32
C THR A 62 5.30 10.79 -8.69
N SER A 63 4.96 11.99 -9.14
CA SER A 63 4.37 12.18 -10.46
C SER A 63 5.46 12.23 -11.52
N ASN A 64 5.10 11.97 -12.78
CA ASN A 64 6.06 12.05 -13.90
C ASN A 64 6.59 13.48 -14.12
N SER A 65 5.88 14.48 -13.61
CA SER A 65 6.35 15.87 -13.66
C SER A 65 7.35 16.21 -12.55
N GLY A 66 7.64 15.27 -11.65
CA GLY A 66 8.60 15.46 -10.57
C GLY A 66 8.00 15.87 -9.23
N GLY A 67 6.68 16.08 -9.16
CA GLY A 67 6.02 16.41 -7.89
C GLY A 67 5.98 15.20 -6.97
N THR A 68 6.12 15.43 -5.67
CA THR A 68 6.10 14.38 -4.65
C THR A 68 5.06 14.71 -3.59
N THR A 69 4.25 13.72 -3.22
CA THR A 69 3.24 13.84 -2.17
C THR A 69 3.40 12.65 -1.22
N GLN A 70 3.36 12.90 0.09
CA GLN A 70 3.46 11.84 1.08
C GLN A 70 2.30 11.93 2.06
N ARG A 71 1.72 10.75 2.39
CA ARG A 71 0.65 10.64 3.39
C ARG A 71 0.86 9.38 4.20
N SER A 72 0.37 9.39 5.44
CA SER A 72 0.36 8.24 6.31
C SER A 72 -1.08 7.82 6.60
N PHE A 73 -1.33 6.53 6.62
CA PHE A 73 -2.66 5.97 6.86
C PHE A 73 -2.61 5.07 8.09
N PRO A 74 -3.37 5.38 9.15
CA PRO A 74 -3.37 4.52 10.33
C PRO A 74 -4.03 3.17 10.02
N TYR A 75 -3.61 2.14 10.74
CA TYR A 75 -4.16 0.79 10.56
C TYR A 75 -5.62 0.67 11.02
N SER A 76 -6.17 1.71 11.62
CA SER A 76 -7.60 1.76 11.95
C SER A 76 -8.49 1.94 10.73
N LEU A 77 -7.93 2.39 9.60
CA LEU A 77 -8.67 2.49 8.34
C LEU A 77 -8.86 1.12 7.72
N SER A 78 -9.93 0.96 6.94
CA SER A 78 -10.16 -0.29 6.23
C SER A 78 -9.21 -0.42 5.04
N ARG A 79 -8.99 -1.67 4.61
CA ARG A 79 -8.17 -1.94 3.44
C ARG A 79 -8.71 -1.24 2.19
N SER A 80 -10.04 -1.24 2.00
CA SER A 80 -10.63 -0.62 0.83
C SER A 80 -10.43 0.91 0.82
N ASP A 81 -10.48 1.55 1.98
CA ASP A 81 -10.24 2.99 2.07
C ASP A 81 -8.81 3.36 1.71
N VAL A 82 -7.84 2.60 2.23
CA VAL A 82 -6.43 2.84 1.95
C VAL A 82 -6.11 2.52 0.49
N GLU A 83 -6.62 1.41 -0.02
CA GLU A 83 -6.41 1.04 -1.42
C GLU A 83 -6.94 2.14 -2.36
N ARG A 84 -8.15 2.65 -2.09
CA ARG A 84 -8.73 3.72 -2.90
C ARG A 84 -7.87 4.97 -2.87
N ALA A 85 -7.38 5.35 -1.68
CA ALA A 85 -6.52 6.52 -1.54
C ALA A 85 -5.21 6.35 -2.30
N ILE A 86 -4.60 5.16 -2.26
CA ILE A 86 -3.35 4.89 -2.98
C ILE A 86 -3.58 4.96 -4.50
N MET A 87 -4.67 4.36 -4.99
CA MET A 87 -4.92 4.26 -6.42
C MET A 87 -5.41 5.56 -7.05
N VAL A 88 -5.90 6.49 -6.25
CA VAL A 88 -6.22 7.85 -6.75
C VAL A 88 -4.96 8.57 -7.20
N GLY A 89 -3.82 8.28 -6.57
CA GLY A 89 -2.54 8.88 -6.92
C GLY A 89 -2.28 10.21 -6.22
N PRO A 90 -1.27 10.90 -6.67
CA PRO A 90 -0.86 12.16 -6.04
C PRO A 90 -1.89 13.29 -6.19
#